data_175d9705de1aae4b4aff564bf712c5d8
#
_entry.id   175d9705de1aae4b4aff564bf712c5d8
#
_cell.length_a   1.000
_cell.length_b   1.000
_cell.length_c   1.000
_cell.angle_alpha   90.00
_cell.angle_beta   90.00
_cell.angle_gamma   90.00
#
_symmetry.space_group_name_H-M   'P 1'
#
loop_
_entity.id
_entity.type
_entity.pdbx_description
1 polymer ?
#
loop_
_entity_poly.entity_id
_entity_poly.type
_entity_poly.pdbx_seq_one_letter_code
_entity_poly.pdbx_strand_id
1 'polypeptide(L)'
;MPNGNKIKSTSFQCFNQEGTDTDGQTFRKTVCIPKGYVQALWIGMDIPASAKGIYKGKAFVKEGSSQPVEIAIELNVSGSPIANHGDNEGWRKTRLRWLNSTLGNADEPTAPYTPVTIRKKTLSWLGGEIELSSSGLPCRITTCYDANNRLSDSISNAVLAKEMAFIIETFNGQEALKPGSLRITNRNNASISWETILKSQKLQCSMSGNFRVRRY
;
A
#
# COMPACT_ATOMS: atom_id res chain seq x y z
N MET A 1 13.20 -41.32 7.74
CA MET A 1 12.77 -39.91 7.78
C MET A 1 13.03 -39.38 9.17
N PRO A 2 13.93 -38.44 9.37
CA PRO A 2 14.07 -37.81 10.69
C PRO A 2 12.96 -36.82 10.88
N ASN A 3 12.21 -36.98 11.97
CA ASN A 3 11.27 -36.01 12.54
C ASN A 3 10.18 -35.48 11.63
N GLY A 4 9.11 -36.17 11.44
CA GLY A 4 7.75 -35.82 11.01
C GLY A 4 7.30 -34.38 10.62
N ASN A 5 8.21 -33.44 10.54
CA ASN A 5 7.94 -32.05 10.21
C ASN A 5 7.66 -31.88 8.73
N LYS A 6 6.47 -31.42 8.42
CA LYS A 6 6.04 -31.12 7.04
C LYS A 6 6.00 -29.60 6.85
N ILE A 7 6.50 -29.11 5.73
CA ILE A 7 6.22 -27.77 5.25
C ILE A 7 4.89 -27.84 4.51
N LYS A 8 3.94 -27.00 4.91
CA LYS A 8 2.58 -27.01 4.35
C LYS A 8 2.59 -26.49 2.92
N SER A 9 1.71 -26.99 2.06
CA SER A 9 1.53 -26.46 0.70
C SER A 9 1.14 -24.99 0.67
N THR A 10 0.47 -24.49 1.71
CA THR A 10 0.12 -23.07 1.88
C THR A 10 1.32 -22.16 2.12
N SER A 11 2.52 -22.73 2.38
CA SER A 11 3.76 -21.95 2.45
C SER A 11 4.33 -21.61 1.07
N PHE A 12 3.77 -22.18 -0.01
CA PHE A 12 4.18 -21.87 -1.38
C PHE A 12 3.25 -20.84 -2.00
N GLN A 13 3.85 -19.91 -2.73
CA GLN A 13 3.13 -18.87 -3.46
C GLN A 13 3.72 -18.69 -4.85
N CYS A 14 2.87 -18.56 -5.87
CA CYS A 14 3.29 -18.25 -7.22
C CYS A 14 3.06 -16.76 -7.51
N PHE A 15 4.12 -15.97 -7.44
CA PHE A 15 4.05 -14.50 -7.53
C PHE A 15 3.60 -13.96 -8.89
N ASN A 16 3.67 -14.76 -9.95
CA ASN A 16 3.09 -14.38 -11.24
C ASN A 16 1.56 -14.44 -11.25
N GLN A 17 0.97 -15.24 -10.36
CA GLN A 17 -0.47 -15.51 -10.33
C GLN A 17 -1.17 -14.85 -9.15
N GLU A 18 -0.44 -14.59 -8.06
CA GLU A 18 -0.97 -13.97 -6.86
C GLU A 18 0.11 -13.17 -6.15
N GLY A 19 -0.30 -12.19 -5.38
CA GLY A 19 0.62 -11.32 -4.64
C GLY A 19 -0.10 -10.15 -4.02
N THR A 20 0.67 -9.09 -3.74
CA THR A 20 0.18 -7.80 -3.26
C THR A 20 0.53 -6.76 -4.31
N ASP A 21 -0.43 -5.98 -4.75
CA ASP A 21 -0.23 -4.90 -5.71
C ASP A 21 0.37 -3.64 -5.06
N THR A 22 0.55 -2.59 -5.86
CA THR A 22 1.11 -1.31 -5.42
C THR A 22 0.23 -0.59 -4.40
N ASP A 23 -1.06 -0.89 -4.37
CA ASP A 23 -2.02 -0.33 -3.42
C ASP A 23 -2.14 -1.17 -2.14
N GLY A 24 -1.36 -2.25 -2.06
CA GLY A 24 -1.34 -3.15 -0.93
C GLY A 24 -2.52 -4.12 -0.88
N GLN A 25 -3.28 -4.22 -1.97
CA GLN A 25 -4.36 -5.18 -2.09
C GLN A 25 -3.84 -6.51 -2.60
N THR A 26 -4.41 -7.59 -2.09
CA THR A 26 -4.09 -8.91 -2.63
C THR A 26 -4.75 -9.10 -4.00
N PHE A 27 -4.01 -9.68 -4.93
CA PHE A 27 -4.55 -10.05 -6.24
C PHE A 27 -4.35 -11.53 -6.54
N ARG A 28 -5.21 -12.05 -7.40
CA ARG A 28 -5.06 -13.35 -8.04
C ARG A 28 -5.45 -13.23 -9.50
N LYS A 29 -4.61 -13.72 -10.39
CA LYS A 29 -4.83 -13.65 -11.84
C LYS A 29 -4.46 -14.96 -12.54
N THR A 30 -5.10 -15.21 -13.67
CA THR A 30 -4.71 -16.28 -14.60
C THR A 30 -3.69 -15.73 -15.58
N VAL A 31 -2.60 -16.49 -15.81
CA VAL A 31 -1.59 -16.14 -16.80
C VAL A 31 -1.95 -16.84 -18.11
N CYS A 32 -2.20 -16.05 -19.16
CA CYS A 32 -2.38 -16.57 -20.52
C CYS A 32 -1.04 -16.57 -21.26
N ILE A 33 -0.67 -17.73 -21.81
CA ILE A 33 0.57 -17.90 -22.58
C ILE A 33 0.21 -18.16 -24.04
N PRO A 34 0.49 -17.21 -24.96
CA PRO A 34 0.24 -17.44 -26.38
C PRO A 34 1.07 -18.61 -26.92
N LYS A 35 0.57 -19.29 -27.97
CA LYS A 35 1.29 -20.38 -28.62
C LYS A 35 2.68 -19.92 -29.09
N GLY A 36 3.72 -20.68 -28.74
CA GLY A 36 5.10 -20.40 -29.08
C GLY A 36 5.83 -19.48 -28.08
N TYR A 37 5.18 -19.06 -27.00
CA TYR A 37 5.79 -18.29 -25.93
C TYR A 37 6.09 -19.15 -24.70
N VAL A 38 7.03 -18.69 -23.88
CA VAL A 38 7.42 -19.32 -22.61
C VAL A 38 7.11 -18.37 -21.48
N GLN A 39 6.57 -18.88 -20.38
CA GLN A 39 6.31 -18.12 -19.17
C GLN A 39 7.09 -18.73 -18.00
N ALA A 40 7.93 -17.92 -17.37
CA ALA A 40 8.53 -18.30 -16.09
C ALA A 40 7.46 -18.21 -14.99
N LEU A 41 7.41 -19.22 -14.12
CA LEU A 41 6.62 -19.18 -12.88
C LEU A 41 7.55 -18.93 -11.71
N TRP A 42 7.31 -17.86 -10.98
CA TRP A 42 8.07 -17.48 -9.79
C TRP A 42 7.40 -18.05 -8.55
N ILE A 43 7.99 -19.11 -8.03
CA ILE A 43 7.46 -19.79 -6.85
C ILE A 43 8.34 -19.44 -5.66
N GLY A 44 7.78 -18.74 -4.70
CA GLY A 44 8.38 -18.52 -3.40
C GLY A 44 7.86 -19.49 -2.36
N MET A 45 8.63 -19.66 -1.30
CA MET A 45 8.25 -20.50 -0.18
C MET A 45 8.62 -19.82 1.13
N ASP A 46 7.66 -19.73 2.03
CA ASP A 46 7.86 -19.28 3.41
C ASP A 46 8.35 -20.47 4.24
N ILE A 47 9.64 -20.47 4.58
CA ILE A 47 10.29 -21.55 5.31
C ILE A 47 10.09 -21.31 6.82
N PRO A 48 9.40 -22.22 7.54
CA PRO A 48 9.24 -22.10 8.98
C PRO A 48 10.60 -22.02 9.71
N ALA A 49 10.71 -21.16 10.72
CA ALA A 49 11.95 -20.99 11.48
C ALA A 49 12.45 -22.28 12.14
N SER A 50 11.57 -23.25 12.40
CA SER A 50 11.90 -24.56 12.96
C SER A 50 12.33 -25.59 11.90
N ALA A 51 12.24 -25.25 10.60
CA ALA A 51 12.59 -26.19 9.54
C ALA A 51 14.10 -26.42 9.47
N LYS A 52 14.52 -27.69 9.40
CA LYS A 52 15.93 -28.12 9.21
C LYS A 52 15.97 -29.43 8.46
N GLY A 53 17.00 -29.59 7.61
CA GLY A 53 17.25 -30.83 6.87
C GLY A 53 16.62 -30.85 5.50
N ILE A 54 16.43 -32.04 4.95
CA ILE A 54 15.98 -32.23 3.57
C ILE A 54 14.46 -32.51 3.54
N TYR A 55 13.75 -31.73 2.76
CA TYR A 55 12.33 -31.89 2.48
C TYR A 55 12.16 -32.27 1.02
N LYS A 56 11.30 -33.24 0.75
CA LYS A 56 10.95 -33.66 -0.60
C LYS A 56 9.47 -33.54 -0.82
N GLY A 57 9.10 -32.98 -1.96
CA GLY A 57 7.71 -32.73 -2.33
C GLY A 57 7.51 -32.76 -3.83
N LYS A 58 6.30 -32.52 -4.26
CA LYS A 58 5.90 -32.47 -5.65
C LYS A 58 5.05 -31.25 -5.89
N ALA A 59 5.27 -30.55 -6.99
CA ALA A 59 4.37 -29.54 -7.53
C ALA A 59 3.76 -30.07 -8.83
N PHE A 60 2.56 -29.60 -9.14
CA PHE A 60 1.87 -29.97 -10.36
C PHE A 60 1.56 -28.70 -11.15
N VAL A 61 2.02 -28.66 -12.39
CA VAL A 61 1.70 -27.58 -13.34
C VAL A 61 0.66 -28.11 -14.31
N LYS A 62 -0.44 -27.39 -14.46
CA LYS A 62 -1.55 -27.76 -15.34
C LYS A 62 -1.87 -26.61 -16.27
N GLU A 63 -1.96 -26.89 -17.56
CA GLU A 63 -2.43 -25.98 -18.59
C GLU A 63 -3.86 -26.35 -19.00
N GLY A 64 -4.81 -25.45 -18.79
CA GLY A 64 -6.21 -25.66 -19.16
C GLY A 64 -6.76 -27.01 -18.69
N SER A 65 -7.20 -27.86 -19.63
CA SER A 65 -7.70 -29.22 -19.39
C SER A 65 -6.65 -30.33 -19.56
N SER A 66 -5.38 -29.99 -19.80
CA SER A 66 -4.31 -30.97 -19.98
C SER A 66 -4.04 -31.78 -18.70
N GLN A 67 -3.34 -32.93 -18.85
CA GLN A 67 -2.87 -33.66 -17.70
C GLN A 67 -1.80 -32.85 -16.96
N PRO A 68 -1.84 -32.82 -15.61
CA PRO A 68 -0.83 -32.13 -14.84
C PRO A 68 0.57 -32.71 -15.04
N VAL A 69 1.56 -31.84 -15.23
CA VAL A 69 2.97 -32.23 -15.24
C VAL A 69 3.51 -32.17 -13.82
N GLU A 70 4.06 -33.29 -13.35
CA GLU A 70 4.68 -33.38 -12.02
C GLU A 70 6.10 -32.81 -12.06
N ILE A 71 6.42 -31.98 -11.09
CA ILE A 71 7.76 -31.42 -10.84
C ILE A 71 8.20 -31.85 -9.45
N ALA A 72 9.30 -32.60 -9.36
CA ALA A 72 9.90 -32.98 -8.08
C ALA A 72 10.58 -31.73 -7.45
N ILE A 73 10.36 -31.56 -6.15
CA ILE A 73 10.97 -30.47 -5.36
C ILE A 73 11.82 -31.12 -4.27
N GLU A 74 13.08 -30.74 -4.18
CA GLU A 74 13.95 -31.04 -3.05
C GLU A 74 14.45 -29.74 -2.44
N LEU A 75 14.24 -29.58 -1.14
CA LEU A 75 14.65 -28.42 -0.37
C LEU A 75 15.60 -28.87 0.72
N ASN A 76 16.81 -28.33 0.74
CA ASN A 76 17.77 -28.51 1.82
C ASN A 76 17.82 -27.26 2.67
N VAL A 77 17.29 -27.33 3.91
CA VAL A 77 17.24 -26.22 4.85
C VAL A 77 18.40 -26.36 5.84
N SER A 78 19.33 -25.41 5.78
CA SER A 78 20.49 -25.35 6.66
C SER A 78 20.72 -23.92 7.17
N GLY A 79 21.53 -23.79 8.22
CA GLY A 79 21.86 -22.50 8.83
C GLY A 79 20.84 -22.03 9.87
N SER A 80 20.95 -20.75 10.26
CA SER A 80 20.07 -20.10 11.23
C SER A 80 18.95 -19.35 10.51
N PRO A 81 17.75 -19.29 11.09
CA PRO A 81 16.67 -18.48 10.55
C PRO A 81 17.08 -17.01 10.42
N ILE A 82 16.70 -16.37 9.34
CA ILE A 82 16.90 -14.93 9.14
C ILE A 82 15.82 -14.19 9.93
N ALA A 83 16.25 -13.28 10.81
CA ALA A 83 15.31 -12.48 11.60
C ALA A 83 14.38 -11.65 10.72
N ASN A 84 13.07 -11.68 11.03
CA ASN A 84 12.03 -10.95 10.30
C ASN A 84 12.08 -11.11 8.78
N HIS A 85 12.51 -12.27 8.29
CA HIS A 85 12.70 -12.56 6.85
C HIS A 85 13.62 -11.55 6.13
N GLY A 86 14.52 -10.88 6.86
CA GLY A 86 15.39 -9.81 6.34
C GLY A 86 14.73 -8.43 6.25
N ASP A 87 13.47 -8.28 6.64
CA ASP A 87 12.74 -7.00 6.57
C ASP A 87 13.25 -5.95 7.57
N ASN A 88 13.95 -6.36 8.62
CA ASN A 88 14.57 -5.47 9.61
C ASN A 88 15.85 -4.78 9.11
N GLU A 89 16.42 -5.24 8.00
CA GLU A 89 17.60 -4.65 7.37
C GLU A 89 17.22 -3.84 6.11
N GLY A 90 16.46 -2.77 6.28
CA GLY A 90 15.91 -1.97 5.18
C GLY A 90 16.96 -1.39 4.21
N TRP A 91 18.21 -1.23 4.65
CA TRP A 91 19.32 -0.75 3.84
C TRP A 91 19.76 -1.76 2.74
N ARG A 92 19.50 -3.04 2.92
CA ARG A 92 19.86 -4.08 1.94
C ARG A 92 19.01 -4.03 0.67
N LYS A 93 17.87 -3.32 0.70
CA LYS A 93 16.92 -3.21 -0.44
C LYS A 93 16.38 -4.54 -0.97
N THR A 94 16.90 -5.66 -0.50
CA THR A 94 16.48 -7.01 -0.91
C THR A 94 15.65 -7.58 0.22
N ARG A 95 14.37 -7.74 -0.02
CA ARG A 95 13.46 -8.38 0.93
C ARG A 95 13.10 -9.75 0.41
N LEU A 96 13.18 -10.74 1.29
CA LEU A 96 12.79 -12.11 0.95
C LEU A 96 11.30 -12.26 0.63
N ARG A 97 10.49 -11.25 1.02
CA ARG A 97 9.03 -11.21 0.80
C ARG A 97 8.56 -9.98 0.02
N TRP A 98 9.43 -9.33 -0.72
CA TRP A 98 9.10 -8.06 -1.35
C TRP A 98 7.92 -8.13 -2.34
N LEU A 99 7.70 -9.28 -3.00
CA LEU A 99 6.62 -9.47 -3.96
C LEU A 99 5.24 -9.66 -3.33
N ASN A 100 5.16 -10.06 -2.07
CA ASN A 100 3.92 -10.22 -1.32
C ASN A 100 3.97 -9.54 0.04
N SER A 101 4.92 -8.63 0.25
CA SER A 101 5.04 -7.90 1.49
C SER A 101 3.88 -6.93 1.64
N THR A 102 3.21 -6.99 2.78
CA THR A 102 2.24 -6.00 3.23
C THR A 102 2.89 -4.94 4.13
N LEU A 103 4.22 -4.93 4.19
CA LEU A 103 4.96 -3.98 5.00
C LEU A 103 4.70 -2.55 4.50
N GLY A 104 4.25 -1.68 5.38
CA GLY A 104 3.82 -0.32 5.06
C GLY A 104 2.32 -0.18 4.76
N ASN A 105 1.56 -1.28 4.71
CA ASN A 105 0.09 -1.24 4.64
C ASN A 105 -0.55 -1.10 6.02
N ALA A 106 0.21 -1.38 7.09
CA ALA A 106 -0.27 -1.14 8.44
C ALA A 106 -0.63 0.34 8.64
N ASP A 107 -1.67 0.59 9.41
CA ASP A 107 -2.12 1.95 9.75
C ASP A 107 -1.24 2.58 10.85
N GLU A 108 0.06 2.26 10.81
CA GLU A 108 1.08 2.76 11.71
C GLU A 108 2.24 3.38 10.91
N PRO A 109 2.62 4.63 11.18
CA PRO A 109 3.80 5.21 10.57
C PRO A 109 5.06 4.55 11.12
N THR A 110 6.05 4.35 10.25
CA THR A 110 7.37 3.86 10.68
C THR A 110 8.32 5.02 10.88
N ALA A 111 9.21 4.90 11.88
CA ALA A 111 10.24 5.91 12.10
C ALA A 111 11.01 6.22 10.81
N PRO A 112 11.33 7.50 10.51
CA PRO A 112 11.19 8.67 11.37
C PRO A 112 9.81 9.36 11.33
N TYR A 113 8.85 8.85 10.56
CA TYR A 113 7.53 9.48 10.42
C TYR A 113 6.73 9.41 11.72
N THR A 114 6.07 10.52 12.03
CA THR A 114 5.20 10.65 13.19
C THR A 114 3.75 10.36 12.82
N PRO A 115 2.89 9.99 13.79
CA PRO A 115 1.46 9.85 13.55
C PRO A 115 0.84 11.11 12.94
N VAL A 116 -0.06 10.90 11.97
CA VAL A 116 -0.88 11.98 11.43
C VAL A 116 -1.85 12.46 12.50
N THR A 117 -1.90 13.75 12.70
CA THR A 117 -2.84 14.37 13.63
C THR A 117 -3.82 15.25 12.89
N ILE A 118 -5.02 15.43 13.48
CA ILE A 118 -6.00 16.39 12.98
C ILE A 118 -6.52 17.26 14.15
N ARG A 119 -6.51 18.58 13.95
CA ARG A 119 -7.13 19.55 14.85
C ARG A 119 -8.08 20.42 14.02
N LYS A 120 -9.37 20.36 14.35
CA LYS A 120 -10.43 20.99 13.53
C LYS A 120 -10.37 20.46 12.08
N LYS A 121 -9.85 21.26 11.15
CA LYS A 121 -9.72 20.91 9.73
C LYS A 121 -8.26 20.87 9.26
N THR A 122 -7.30 20.99 10.16
CA THR A 122 -5.87 20.97 9.86
C THR A 122 -5.31 19.58 10.18
N LEU A 123 -4.78 18.91 9.16
CA LEU A 123 -4.02 17.67 9.25
C LEU A 123 -2.55 18.03 9.32
N SER A 124 -1.81 17.44 10.27
CA SER A 124 -0.36 17.66 10.43
C SER A 124 0.36 16.33 10.42
N TRP A 125 1.52 16.31 9.77
CA TRP A 125 2.45 15.17 9.72
C TRP A 125 3.89 15.66 9.80
N LEU A 126 4.86 14.76 9.84
CA LEU A 126 6.27 15.16 9.85
C LEU A 126 6.60 15.98 8.61
N GLY A 127 6.87 17.26 8.83
CA GLY A 127 7.32 18.19 7.80
C GLY A 127 6.22 18.87 6.99
N GLY A 128 4.95 18.83 7.42
CA GLY A 128 3.93 19.59 6.73
C GLY A 128 2.54 19.58 7.34
N GLU A 129 1.68 20.39 6.77
CA GLU A 129 0.28 20.53 7.15
C GLU A 129 -0.63 20.74 5.94
N ILE A 130 -1.85 20.22 6.05
CA ILE A 130 -2.96 20.47 5.12
C ILE A 130 -4.12 21.06 5.90
N GLU A 131 -4.60 22.21 5.50
CA GLU A 131 -5.86 22.77 5.96
C GLU A 131 -6.97 22.47 4.94
N LEU A 132 -8.04 21.84 5.39
CA LEU A 132 -9.20 21.52 4.57
C LEU A 132 -10.23 22.64 4.63
N SER A 133 -10.75 23.04 3.48
CA SER A 133 -11.94 23.89 3.42
C SER A 133 -13.20 23.10 3.80
N SER A 134 -14.33 23.76 3.87
CA SER A 134 -15.62 23.09 4.09
C SER A 134 -16.04 22.20 2.92
N SER A 135 -15.47 22.44 1.72
CA SER A 135 -15.69 21.59 0.56
C SER A 135 -14.94 20.25 0.64
N GLY A 136 -14.05 20.07 1.64
CA GLY A 136 -13.19 18.90 1.77
C GLY A 136 -11.93 18.95 0.91
N LEU A 137 -11.75 19.98 0.10
CA LEU A 137 -10.52 20.20 -0.65
C LEU A 137 -9.51 20.99 0.18
N PRO A 138 -8.19 20.83 -0.05
CA PRO A 138 -7.18 21.67 0.56
C PRO A 138 -7.37 23.15 0.23
N CYS A 139 -7.44 24.00 1.25
CA CYS A 139 -7.34 25.44 1.08
C CYS A 139 -5.92 25.95 1.32
N ARG A 140 -5.13 25.20 2.09
CA ARG A 140 -3.71 25.49 2.32
C ARG A 140 -2.93 24.20 2.47
N ILE A 141 -1.76 24.13 1.86
CA ILE A 141 -0.76 23.08 2.08
C ILE A 141 0.55 23.79 2.35
N THR A 142 1.23 23.41 3.45
CA THR A 142 2.53 23.95 3.82
C THR A 142 3.53 22.81 4.07
N THR A 143 4.80 23.12 3.82
CA THR A 143 5.91 22.22 4.13
C THR A 143 6.95 22.95 4.97
N CYS A 144 7.64 22.20 5.85
CA CYS A 144 8.63 22.70 6.79
C CYS A 144 10.06 22.30 6.39
N TYR A 145 10.36 22.25 5.09
CA TYR A 145 11.69 21.90 4.60
C TYR A 145 12.43 23.13 4.05
N ASP A 146 13.73 23.22 4.35
CA ASP A 146 14.62 24.22 3.75
C ASP A 146 15.03 23.85 2.31
N ALA A 147 15.81 24.72 1.69
CA ALA A 147 16.33 24.50 0.33
C ALA A 147 17.25 23.25 0.19
N ASN A 148 17.73 22.72 1.31
CA ASN A 148 18.55 21.50 1.36
C ASN A 148 17.74 20.27 1.79
N ASN A 149 16.40 20.34 1.76
CA ASN A 149 15.48 19.31 2.22
C ASN A 149 15.66 18.90 3.70
N ARG A 150 16.11 19.83 4.56
CA ARG A 150 16.21 19.62 5.99
C ARG A 150 14.93 20.13 6.66
N LEU A 151 14.42 19.35 7.60
CA LEU A 151 13.27 19.72 8.41
C LEU A 151 13.64 20.91 9.31
N SER A 152 12.79 21.91 9.35
CA SER A 152 12.98 23.12 10.18
C SER A 152 11.65 23.65 10.68
N ASP A 153 11.53 23.79 11.99
CA ASP A 153 10.31 24.33 12.63
C ASP A 153 10.11 25.84 12.38
N SER A 154 11.13 26.55 11.89
CA SER A 154 11.08 27.97 11.57
C SER A 154 10.66 28.25 10.12
N ILE A 155 10.48 27.22 9.31
CA ILE A 155 10.14 27.36 7.89
C ILE A 155 8.71 26.86 7.64
N SER A 156 7.96 27.65 6.88
CA SER A 156 6.64 27.27 6.39
C SER A 156 6.51 27.72 4.94
N ASN A 157 6.67 26.80 4.02
CA ASN A 157 6.57 27.06 2.58
C ASN A 157 5.15 26.74 2.10
N ALA A 158 4.47 27.70 1.50
CA ALA A 158 3.18 27.48 0.87
C ALA A 158 3.36 26.68 -0.43
N VAL A 159 2.60 25.59 -0.56
CA VAL A 159 2.59 24.74 -1.76
C VAL A 159 1.53 25.20 -2.74
N LEU A 160 0.38 25.64 -2.24
CA LEU A 160 -0.74 26.12 -3.06
C LEU A 160 -0.66 27.62 -3.27
N ALA A 161 -0.75 28.07 -4.52
CA ALA A 161 -0.86 29.49 -4.85
C ALA A 161 -2.25 30.06 -4.47
N LYS A 162 -3.29 29.22 -4.48
CA LYS A 162 -4.65 29.53 -4.05
C LYS A 162 -5.34 28.25 -3.59
N GLU A 163 -6.45 28.39 -2.87
CA GLU A 163 -7.25 27.25 -2.44
C GLU A 163 -7.78 26.42 -3.62
N MET A 164 -7.89 25.12 -3.42
CA MET A 164 -8.50 24.23 -4.39
C MET A 164 -10.02 24.36 -4.35
N ALA A 165 -10.65 24.40 -5.50
CA ALA A 165 -12.10 24.50 -5.62
C ALA A 165 -12.64 23.65 -6.77
N PHE A 166 -13.86 23.14 -6.62
CA PHE A 166 -14.61 22.59 -7.73
C PHE A 166 -15.27 23.71 -8.51
N ILE A 167 -15.09 23.69 -9.83
CA ILE A 167 -15.76 24.60 -10.74
C ILE A 167 -16.72 23.77 -11.60
N ILE A 168 -18.00 24.11 -11.56
CA ILE A 168 -19.01 23.50 -12.41
C ILE A 168 -19.40 24.52 -13.47
N GLU A 169 -19.15 24.17 -14.73
CA GLU A 169 -19.53 24.98 -15.87
C GLU A 169 -20.81 24.41 -16.49
N THR A 170 -21.77 25.28 -16.73
CA THR A 170 -23.03 24.97 -17.38
C THR A 170 -23.21 25.87 -18.58
N PHE A 171 -24.19 25.59 -19.45
CA PHE A 171 -24.53 26.47 -20.57
C PHE A 171 -24.89 27.90 -20.15
N ASN A 172 -25.32 28.09 -18.88
CA ASN A 172 -25.72 29.38 -18.34
C ASN A 172 -24.64 30.06 -17.49
N GLY A 173 -23.41 29.55 -17.52
CA GLY A 173 -22.29 30.02 -16.72
C GLY A 173 -21.88 29.08 -15.58
N GLN A 174 -21.09 29.59 -14.64
CA GLN A 174 -20.60 28.80 -13.53
C GLN A 174 -21.67 28.64 -12.45
N GLU A 175 -21.81 27.44 -11.93
CA GLU A 175 -22.70 27.12 -10.81
C GLU A 175 -21.89 26.91 -9.53
N ALA A 176 -22.22 27.69 -8.50
CA ALA A 176 -21.55 27.61 -7.20
C ALA A 176 -22.12 26.48 -6.35
N LEU A 177 -21.23 25.64 -5.82
CA LEU A 177 -21.55 24.60 -4.85
C LEU A 177 -21.41 25.13 -3.42
N LYS A 178 -22.46 24.99 -2.63
CA LYS A 178 -22.44 25.29 -1.19
C LYS A 178 -22.00 24.04 -0.42
N PRO A 179 -20.92 24.11 0.35
CA PRO A 179 -20.48 22.97 1.16
C PRO A 179 -21.38 22.76 2.38
N GLY A 180 -21.62 21.51 2.71
CA GLY A 180 -22.20 21.09 3.97
C GLY A 180 -21.15 20.99 5.08
N SER A 181 -21.42 20.13 6.06
CA SER A 181 -20.49 19.88 7.15
C SER A 181 -19.43 18.86 6.72
N LEU A 182 -18.15 19.19 6.90
CA LEU A 182 -17.05 18.27 6.78
C LEU A 182 -17.06 17.28 7.95
N ARG A 183 -17.09 15.98 7.68
CA ARG A 183 -17.10 14.92 8.68
C ARG A 183 -15.86 14.04 8.54
N ILE A 184 -15.14 13.80 9.63
CA ILE A 184 -14.06 12.82 9.66
C ILE A 184 -14.68 11.44 9.80
N THR A 185 -14.40 10.55 8.85
CA THR A 185 -14.98 9.21 8.76
C THR A 185 -14.06 8.12 9.28
N ASN A 186 -12.75 8.34 9.20
CA ASN A 186 -11.75 7.45 9.78
C ASN A 186 -10.56 8.25 10.30
N ARG A 187 -9.98 7.78 11.41
CA ARG A 187 -8.78 8.35 12.01
C ARG A 187 -7.95 7.24 12.65
N ASN A 188 -6.73 7.07 12.16
CA ASN A 188 -5.72 6.22 12.78
C ASN A 188 -4.34 6.91 12.72
N ASN A 189 -3.29 6.25 13.17
CA ASN A 189 -1.96 6.86 13.26
C ASN A 189 -1.33 7.17 11.90
N ALA A 190 -1.71 6.47 10.84
CA ALA A 190 -1.14 6.67 9.51
C ALA A 190 -2.08 7.35 8.53
N SER A 191 -3.39 7.42 8.80
CA SER A 191 -4.35 7.96 7.84
C SER A 191 -5.53 8.66 8.49
N ILE A 192 -6.09 9.61 7.75
CA ILE A 192 -7.30 10.34 8.10
C ILE A 192 -8.18 10.40 6.86
N SER A 193 -9.44 9.99 7.01
CA SER A 193 -10.44 10.09 5.95
C SER A 193 -11.54 11.06 6.33
N TRP A 194 -12.10 11.73 5.34
CA TRP A 194 -13.19 12.66 5.53
C TRP A 194 -14.18 12.62 4.39
N GLU A 195 -15.36 13.17 4.64
CA GLU A 195 -16.39 13.35 3.63
C GLU A 195 -17.17 14.64 3.85
N THR A 196 -17.76 15.16 2.79
CA THR A 196 -18.70 16.27 2.81
C THR A 196 -19.65 16.17 1.62
N ILE A 197 -20.77 16.87 1.71
CA ILE A 197 -21.73 16.96 0.63
C ILE A 197 -21.77 18.40 0.14
N LEU A 198 -21.61 18.60 -1.15
CA LEU A 198 -21.69 19.89 -1.81
C LEU A 198 -23.02 19.97 -2.55
N LYS A 199 -23.74 21.07 -2.43
CA LYS A 199 -25.06 21.23 -3.05
C LYS A 199 -25.18 22.54 -3.80
N SER A 200 -25.86 22.49 -4.94
CA SER A 200 -26.42 23.65 -5.62
C SER A 200 -27.93 23.51 -5.72
N GLN A 201 -28.59 24.37 -6.48
CA GLN A 201 -30.03 24.21 -6.75
C GLN A 201 -30.34 22.96 -7.57
N LYS A 202 -29.42 22.50 -8.41
CA LYS A 202 -29.65 21.42 -9.40
C LYS A 202 -28.82 20.19 -9.13
N LEU A 203 -27.73 20.30 -8.35
CA LEU A 203 -26.74 19.24 -8.19
C LEU A 203 -26.43 18.97 -6.71
N GLN A 204 -26.17 17.71 -6.43
CA GLN A 204 -25.60 17.28 -5.15
C GLN A 204 -24.40 16.39 -5.44
N CYS A 205 -23.23 16.78 -4.92
CA CYS A 205 -21.99 16.02 -5.07
C CYS A 205 -21.55 15.50 -3.71
N SER A 206 -21.22 14.23 -3.61
CA SER A 206 -20.51 13.64 -2.46
C SER A 206 -19.02 13.71 -2.72
N MET A 207 -18.29 14.28 -1.78
CA MET A 207 -16.83 14.36 -1.83
C MET A 207 -16.26 13.59 -0.65
N SER A 208 -15.35 12.66 -0.95
CA SER A 208 -14.56 11.93 0.06
C SER A 208 -13.07 12.15 -0.20
N GLY A 209 -12.30 12.25 0.86
CA GLY A 209 -10.86 12.36 0.81
C GLY A 209 -10.18 11.43 1.81
N ASN A 210 -8.95 11.06 1.48
CA ASN A 210 -8.07 10.31 2.36
C ASN A 210 -6.66 10.87 2.29
N PHE A 211 -6.07 11.12 3.43
CA PHE A 211 -4.65 11.42 3.57
C PHE A 211 -3.97 10.28 4.30
N ARG A 212 -2.88 9.78 3.77
CA ARG A 212 -2.12 8.69 4.37
C ARG A 212 -0.62 8.93 4.25
N VAL A 213 0.11 8.73 5.36
CA VAL A 213 1.57 8.64 5.36
C VAL A 213 1.95 7.19 5.08
N ARG A 214 2.68 6.97 3.99
CA ARG A 214 3.20 5.64 3.61
C ARG A 214 4.70 5.58 3.80
N ARG A 215 5.20 4.37 4.08
CA ARG A 215 6.60 4.04 3.95
C ARG A 215 6.91 3.76 2.47
N TYR A 216 7.94 4.37 1.94
CA TYR A 216 8.54 4.01 0.66
C TYR A 216 9.80 3.20 0.88
#